data_34507feeef617ecc473d3736007f235e
#
_entry.id   34507feeef617ecc473d3736007f235e
#
_cell.length_a   1.000
_cell.length_b   1.000
_cell.length_c   1.000
_cell.angle_alpha   90.00
_cell.angle_beta   90.00
_cell.angle_gamma   90.00
#
_symmetry.space_group_name_H-M   'P 1'
#
loop_
_entity.id
_entity.type
_entity.pdbx_description
1 polymer ?
#
loop_
_entity_poly.entity_id
_entity_poly.type
_entity_poly.pdbx_seq_one_letter_code
_entity_poly.pdbx_strand_id
1 'polypeptide(L)'
;TSPYAISKQAFDDMLKAMFRLHKFPMNIIRPTNSYTPGQQLHRVIPKAIICALTGKKLKLHGGGLAQKSYLHSTDLSRAILDVVERGHVGKVYNCGPATPISIKSLVSHVAEACGVLWDELVEEVPDRTGQDACYWVNSTELAKDTLWTQTIGLANGLDGMVRWVKDYPELLTMDTAYVHRL
;
A
#
# COMPACT_ATOMS: atom_id res chain seq x y z
N THR A 1 -4.44 14.32 -13.34
CA THR A 1 -5.31 13.14 -13.61
C THR A 1 -4.58 12.22 -14.58
N SER A 2 -4.34 10.96 -14.22
CA SER A 2 -3.64 9.99 -15.08
C SER A 2 -4.64 9.11 -15.85
N PRO A 3 -4.24 8.49 -16.98
CA PRO A 3 -5.08 7.52 -17.70
C PRO A 3 -5.57 6.38 -16.78
N TYR A 4 -4.72 5.93 -15.84
CA TYR A 4 -5.09 4.95 -14.82
C TYR A 4 -6.24 5.45 -13.93
N ALA A 5 -6.15 6.67 -13.40
CA ALA A 5 -7.20 7.24 -12.55
C ALA A 5 -8.53 7.39 -13.31
N ILE A 6 -8.47 7.81 -14.58
CA ILE A 6 -9.64 7.91 -15.46
C ILE A 6 -10.28 6.53 -15.66
N SER A 7 -9.49 5.50 -15.96
CA SER A 7 -10.01 4.13 -16.18
C SER A 7 -10.68 3.56 -14.92
N LYS A 8 -10.12 3.80 -13.74
CA LYS A 8 -10.71 3.38 -12.47
C LYS A 8 -12.01 4.11 -12.17
N GLN A 9 -12.06 5.41 -12.40
CA GLN A 9 -13.29 6.19 -12.24
C GLN A 9 -14.39 5.73 -13.20
N ALA A 10 -14.07 5.50 -14.47
CA ALA A 10 -15.03 5.00 -15.46
C ALA A 10 -15.60 3.62 -15.04
N PHE A 11 -14.76 2.74 -14.49
CA PHE A 11 -15.20 1.45 -13.98
C PHE A 11 -16.17 1.59 -12.78
N ASP A 12 -15.84 2.47 -11.83
CA ASP A 12 -16.71 2.76 -10.69
C ASP A 12 -18.08 3.30 -11.16
N ASP A 13 -18.09 4.20 -12.14
CA ASP A 13 -19.32 4.81 -12.65
C ASP A 13 -20.15 3.81 -13.44
N MET A 14 -19.51 2.89 -14.18
CA MET A 14 -20.19 1.77 -14.85
C MET A 14 -20.88 0.86 -13.82
N LEU A 15 -20.20 0.45 -12.77
CA LEU A 15 -20.78 -0.41 -11.71
C LEU A 15 -21.96 0.28 -11.01
N LYS A 16 -21.86 1.56 -10.70
CA LYS A 16 -22.96 2.35 -10.12
C LYS A 16 -24.16 2.43 -11.07
N ALA A 17 -23.94 2.55 -12.39
CA ALA A 17 -24.98 2.54 -13.39
C ALA A 17 -25.66 1.16 -13.46
N MET A 18 -24.91 0.06 -13.45
CA MET A 18 -25.45 -1.30 -13.41
C MET A 18 -26.30 -1.55 -12.16
N PHE A 19 -25.85 -1.07 -11.00
CA PHE A 19 -26.65 -1.14 -9.77
C PHE A 19 -27.98 -0.36 -9.88
N ARG A 20 -27.92 0.89 -10.37
CA ARG A 20 -29.11 1.74 -10.50
C ARG A 20 -30.13 1.16 -11.50
N LEU A 21 -29.66 0.74 -12.68
CA LEU A 21 -30.52 0.33 -13.79
C LEU A 21 -30.97 -1.12 -13.68
N HIS A 22 -30.08 -2.01 -13.28
CA HIS A 22 -30.30 -3.45 -13.31
C HIS A 22 -30.37 -4.11 -11.94
N LYS A 23 -30.24 -3.31 -10.85
CA LYS A 23 -30.18 -3.82 -9.47
C LYS A 23 -29.07 -4.88 -9.28
N PHE A 24 -27.99 -4.77 -10.09
CA PHE A 24 -26.84 -5.68 -10.00
C PHE A 24 -26.22 -5.58 -8.58
N PRO A 25 -26.21 -6.68 -7.81
CA PRO A 25 -25.73 -6.63 -6.43
C PRO A 25 -24.21 -6.48 -6.43
N MET A 26 -23.72 -5.30 -6.00
CA MET A 26 -22.27 -5.01 -5.95
C MET A 26 -21.93 -4.10 -4.78
N ASN A 27 -20.68 -4.17 -4.35
CA ASN A 27 -20.02 -3.18 -3.52
C ASN A 27 -18.67 -2.82 -4.16
N ILE A 28 -18.19 -1.62 -3.92
CA ILE A 28 -16.88 -1.14 -4.36
C ILE A 28 -16.02 -0.95 -3.12
N ILE A 29 -14.85 -1.57 -3.08
CA ILE A 29 -13.82 -1.31 -2.06
C ILE A 29 -12.67 -0.55 -2.71
N ARG A 30 -12.28 0.58 -2.11
CA ARG A 30 -11.15 1.42 -2.52
C ARG A 30 -10.05 1.33 -1.46
N PRO A 31 -9.10 0.40 -1.58
CA PRO A 31 -8.01 0.28 -0.61
C PRO A 31 -6.93 1.33 -0.83
N THR A 32 -6.18 1.62 0.22
CA THR A 32 -4.87 2.30 0.13
C THR A 32 -3.78 1.33 -0.37
N ASN A 33 -2.50 1.73 -0.30
CA ASN A 33 -1.43 0.83 -0.71
C ASN A 33 -1.40 -0.42 0.18
N SER A 34 -1.67 -1.58 -0.40
CA SER A 34 -1.54 -2.83 0.33
C SER A 34 -0.12 -3.37 0.26
N TYR A 35 0.31 -4.07 1.33
CA TYR A 35 1.60 -4.74 1.39
C TYR A 35 1.50 -6.07 2.12
N THR A 36 2.35 -7.03 1.72
CA THR A 36 2.42 -8.39 2.30
C THR A 36 3.64 -9.12 1.76
N PRO A 37 4.13 -10.18 2.40
CA PRO A 37 5.03 -11.15 1.79
C PRO A 37 4.53 -11.60 0.40
N GLY A 38 5.46 -11.74 -0.56
CA GLY A 38 5.12 -12.00 -1.97
C GLY A 38 4.81 -10.76 -2.80
N GLN A 39 4.89 -9.56 -2.24
CA GLN A 39 4.72 -8.31 -2.99
C GLN A 39 5.83 -8.12 -4.04
N GLN A 40 5.49 -7.43 -5.13
CA GLN A 40 6.44 -7.07 -6.19
C GLN A 40 7.64 -6.26 -5.64
N LEU A 41 8.86 -6.67 -5.98
CA LEU A 41 10.10 -6.17 -5.36
C LEU A 41 10.43 -4.71 -5.67
N HIS A 42 9.84 -4.12 -6.71
CA HIS A 42 10.00 -2.69 -7.03
C HIS A 42 9.19 -1.77 -6.10
N ARG A 43 8.26 -2.30 -5.31
CA ARG A 43 7.52 -1.52 -4.32
C ARG A 43 8.43 -1.07 -3.17
N VAL A 44 8.10 0.09 -2.57
CA VAL A 44 9.00 0.76 -1.63
C VAL A 44 9.42 -0.11 -0.44
N ILE A 45 8.50 -0.90 0.15
CA ILE A 45 8.79 -1.73 1.33
C ILE A 45 9.77 -2.86 0.98
N PRO A 46 9.49 -3.80 0.06
CA PRO A 46 10.44 -4.86 -0.25
C PRO A 46 11.75 -4.31 -0.82
N LYS A 47 11.70 -3.25 -1.64
CA LYS A 47 12.91 -2.61 -2.16
C LYS A 47 13.80 -2.05 -1.06
N ALA A 48 13.21 -1.35 -0.07
CA ALA A 48 13.96 -0.82 1.06
C ALA A 48 14.60 -1.92 1.90
N ILE A 49 13.87 -3.03 2.16
CA ILE A 49 14.37 -4.19 2.89
C ILE A 49 15.54 -4.84 2.14
N ILE A 50 15.40 -5.05 0.82
CA ILE A 50 16.47 -5.63 -0.01
C ILE A 50 17.70 -4.72 0.00
N CYS A 51 17.52 -3.40 -0.15
CA CYS A 51 18.63 -2.45 -0.05
C CYS A 51 19.31 -2.54 1.32
N ALA A 52 18.57 -2.55 2.42
CA ALA A 52 19.10 -2.66 3.76
C ALA A 52 19.92 -3.95 3.96
N LEU A 53 19.39 -5.09 3.52
CA LEU A 53 20.05 -6.39 3.71
C LEU A 53 21.22 -6.64 2.75
N THR A 54 21.32 -5.89 1.66
CA THR A 54 22.41 -6.03 0.67
C THR A 54 23.45 -4.90 0.72
N GLY A 55 23.32 -3.95 1.65
CA GLY A 55 24.20 -2.76 1.74
C GLY A 55 24.07 -1.80 0.56
N LYS A 56 22.98 -1.89 -0.22
CA LYS A 56 22.69 -0.97 -1.34
C LYS A 56 21.93 0.26 -0.84
N LYS A 57 22.15 1.40 -1.50
CA LYS A 57 21.39 2.63 -1.20
C LYS A 57 20.00 2.62 -1.82
N LEU A 58 19.02 3.01 -1.02
CA LEU A 58 17.67 3.33 -1.48
C LEU A 58 17.60 4.81 -1.86
N LYS A 59 17.29 5.11 -3.11
CA LYS A 59 17.07 6.49 -3.57
C LYS A 59 15.76 7.03 -3.02
N LEU A 60 15.85 8.01 -2.11
CA LEU A 60 14.70 8.67 -1.47
C LEU A 60 14.44 10.00 -2.17
N HIS A 61 13.35 10.08 -2.93
CA HIS A 61 12.98 11.28 -3.67
C HIS A 61 12.34 12.33 -2.76
N GLY A 62 12.73 13.61 -2.96
CA GLY A 62 12.15 14.77 -2.27
C GLY A 62 12.19 14.66 -0.74
N GLY A 63 13.28 14.10 -0.18
CA GLY A 63 13.41 13.89 1.27
C GLY A 63 12.36 12.94 1.86
N GLY A 64 11.58 12.24 1.04
CA GLY A 64 10.53 11.31 1.48
C GLY A 64 9.35 11.98 2.18
N LEU A 65 9.06 13.24 1.88
CA LEU A 65 7.99 14.02 2.54
C LEU A 65 6.59 13.59 2.15
N ALA A 66 6.42 12.98 0.97
CA ALA A 66 5.12 12.49 0.50
C ALA A 66 4.52 11.50 1.51
N GLN A 67 3.24 11.71 1.85
CA GLN A 67 2.51 10.87 2.80
C GLN A 67 1.67 9.83 2.06
N LYS A 68 1.74 8.59 2.52
CA LYS A 68 0.99 7.47 1.97
C LYS A 68 0.43 6.63 3.10
N SER A 69 -0.62 5.86 2.80
CA SER A 69 -1.16 4.89 3.73
C SER A 69 -0.81 3.48 3.28
N TYR A 70 -0.43 2.64 4.23
CA TYR A 70 -0.04 1.24 4.00
C TYR A 70 -0.89 0.31 4.85
N LEU A 71 -1.66 -0.55 4.20
CA LEU A 71 -2.53 -1.52 4.83
C LEU A 71 -2.01 -2.94 4.58
N HIS A 72 -1.88 -3.76 5.62
CA HIS A 72 -1.50 -5.15 5.43
C HIS A 72 -2.58 -5.92 4.67
N SER A 73 -2.19 -6.77 3.69
CA SER A 73 -3.16 -7.44 2.82
C SER A 73 -4.13 -8.37 3.57
N THR A 74 -3.74 -8.91 4.72
CA THR A 74 -4.65 -9.68 5.58
C THR A 74 -5.82 -8.82 6.07
N ASP A 75 -5.56 -7.58 6.50
CA ASP A 75 -6.63 -6.67 6.91
C ASP A 75 -7.50 -6.23 5.74
N LEU A 76 -6.91 -6.06 4.54
CA LEU A 76 -7.68 -5.81 3.32
C LEU A 76 -8.58 -7.00 2.97
N SER A 77 -8.06 -8.23 3.03
CA SER A 77 -8.85 -9.45 2.76
C SER A 77 -10.02 -9.59 3.74
N ARG A 78 -9.79 -9.31 5.02
CA ARG A 78 -10.86 -9.27 6.03
C ARG A 78 -11.90 -8.20 5.70
N ALA A 79 -11.47 -7.00 5.29
CA ALA A 79 -12.40 -5.94 4.87
C ALA A 79 -13.28 -6.38 3.70
N ILE A 80 -12.71 -7.09 2.72
CA ILE A 80 -13.46 -7.64 1.58
C ILE A 80 -14.53 -8.64 2.06
N LEU A 81 -14.16 -9.58 2.92
CA LEU A 81 -15.09 -10.55 3.48
C LEU A 81 -16.18 -9.88 4.32
N ASP A 82 -15.81 -8.94 5.18
CA ASP A 82 -16.76 -8.20 6.01
C ASP A 82 -17.76 -7.38 5.15
N VAL A 83 -17.30 -6.80 4.03
CA VAL A 83 -18.20 -6.10 3.10
C VAL A 83 -19.14 -7.07 2.37
N VAL A 84 -18.66 -8.27 2.01
CA VAL A 84 -19.52 -9.30 1.39
C VAL A 84 -20.60 -9.77 2.36
N GLU A 85 -20.27 -9.95 3.64
CA GLU A 85 -21.18 -10.47 4.65
C GLU A 85 -22.13 -9.43 5.23
N ARG A 86 -21.67 -8.19 5.42
CA ARG A 86 -22.37 -7.14 6.22
C ARG A 86 -22.54 -5.83 5.49
N GLY A 87 -21.82 -5.62 4.36
CA GLY A 87 -21.88 -4.35 3.63
C GLY A 87 -23.25 -4.12 2.98
N HIS A 88 -23.64 -2.85 2.89
CA HIS A 88 -24.87 -2.47 2.19
C HIS A 88 -24.64 -2.48 0.68
N VAL A 89 -25.43 -3.28 -0.04
CA VAL A 89 -25.35 -3.43 -1.49
C VAL A 89 -25.44 -2.07 -2.20
N GLY A 90 -24.60 -1.85 -3.18
CA GLY A 90 -24.49 -0.59 -3.94
C GLY A 90 -23.57 0.46 -3.30
N LYS A 91 -23.02 0.19 -2.12
CA LYS A 91 -22.18 1.14 -1.38
C LYS A 91 -20.72 1.08 -1.80
N VAL A 92 -20.01 2.20 -1.63
CA VAL A 92 -18.57 2.34 -1.83
C VAL A 92 -17.90 2.44 -0.48
N TYR A 93 -16.92 1.59 -0.22
CA TYR A 93 -16.15 1.57 1.02
C TYR A 93 -14.67 1.91 0.74
N ASN A 94 -14.18 2.93 1.41
CA ASN A 94 -12.74 3.17 1.48
C ASN A 94 -12.13 2.27 2.56
N CYS A 95 -10.93 1.74 2.30
CA CYS A 95 -10.25 0.82 3.23
C CYS A 95 -8.78 1.20 3.37
N GLY A 96 -8.39 1.64 4.56
CA GLY A 96 -7.01 2.05 4.88
C GLY A 96 -6.84 2.34 6.37
N PRO A 97 -5.60 2.52 6.83
CA PRO A 97 -5.29 2.90 8.21
C PRO A 97 -5.82 4.30 8.54
N ALA A 98 -5.99 4.56 9.83
CA ALA A 98 -6.55 5.82 10.35
C ALA A 98 -5.68 7.05 9.99
N THR A 99 -4.37 6.88 9.87
CA THR A 99 -3.43 7.96 9.58
C THR A 99 -2.46 7.57 8.47
N PRO A 100 -2.06 8.53 7.60
CA PRO A 100 -0.98 8.31 6.66
C PRO A 100 0.39 8.39 7.36
N ILE A 101 1.42 7.88 6.69
CA ILE A 101 2.82 7.96 7.11
C ILE A 101 3.67 8.56 5.99
N SER A 102 4.68 9.37 6.31
CA SER A 102 5.63 9.84 5.30
C SER A 102 6.50 8.68 4.79
N ILE A 103 6.95 8.76 3.53
CA ILE A 103 7.90 7.76 2.99
C ILE A 103 9.18 7.75 3.82
N LYS A 104 9.63 8.90 4.33
CA LYS A 104 10.77 9.01 5.24
C LYS A 104 10.55 8.16 6.50
N SER A 105 9.41 8.34 7.20
CA SER A 105 9.10 7.57 8.40
C SER A 105 8.94 6.07 8.09
N LEU A 106 8.33 5.71 6.97
CA LEU A 106 8.23 4.31 6.54
C LEU A 106 9.61 3.67 6.37
N VAL A 107 10.54 4.36 5.68
CA VAL A 107 11.89 3.87 5.44
C VAL A 107 12.70 3.82 6.75
N SER A 108 12.48 4.75 7.69
CA SER A 108 13.07 4.69 9.03
C SER A 108 12.64 3.43 9.79
N HIS A 109 11.35 3.08 9.74
CA HIS A 109 10.87 1.83 10.36
C HIS A 109 11.45 0.59 9.67
N VAL A 110 11.67 0.62 8.35
CA VAL A 110 12.36 -0.48 7.66
C VAL A 110 13.82 -0.58 8.09
N ALA A 111 14.53 0.55 8.21
CA ALA A 111 15.92 0.57 8.68
C ALA A 111 16.02 -0.03 10.10
N GLU A 112 15.14 0.37 11.01
CA GLU A 112 15.03 -0.16 12.37
C GLU A 112 14.76 -1.67 12.36
N ALA A 113 13.77 -2.14 11.61
CA ALA A 113 13.42 -3.56 11.50
C ALA A 113 14.55 -4.42 10.89
N CYS A 114 15.39 -3.82 10.04
CA CYS A 114 16.56 -4.49 9.46
C CYS A 114 17.83 -4.36 10.32
N GLY A 115 17.85 -3.48 11.32
CA GLY A 115 19.03 -3.21 12.17
C GLY A 115 20.14 -2.44 11.46
N VAL A 116 19.80 -1.55 10.51
CA VAL A 116 20.76 -0.73 9.76
C VAL A 116 20.56 0.76 10.06
N LEU A 117 21.63 1.56 9.94
CA LEU A 117 21.56 2.99 10.12
C LEU A 117 20.91 3.69 8.91
N TRP A 118 20.24 4.82 9.16
CA TRP A 118 19.64 5.64 8.10
C TRP A 118 20.63 6.01 6.99
N ASP A 119 21.79 6.49 7.37
CA ASP A 119 22.83 6.93 6.42
C ASP A 119 23.45 5.76 5.64
N GLU A 120 23.34 4.54 6.14
CA GLU A 120 23.74 3.33 5.39
C GLU A 120 22.72 2.95 4.33
N LEU A 121 21.42 3.15 4.63
CA LEU A 121 20.32 2.76 3.75
C LEU A 121 19.97 3.82 2.71
N VAL A 122 19.98 5.12 3.06
CA VAL A 122 19.34 6.16 2.25
C VAL A 122 20.35 7.00 1.46
N GLU A 123 19.99 7.30 0.21
CA GLU A 123 20.56 8.32 -0.65
C GLU A 123 19.45 9.30 -1.03
N GLU A 124 19.51 10.56 -0.56
CA GLU A 124 18.54 11.58 -0.93
C GLU A 124 18.76 12.04 -2.37
N VAL A 125 17.68 12.09 -3.14
CA VAL A 125 17.69 12.53 -4.55
C VAL A 125 16.55 13.54 -4.80
N PRO A 126 16.66 14.37 -5.86
CA PRO A 126 15.61 15.32 -6.22
C PRO A 126 14.23 14.67 -6.32
N ASP A 127 13.18 15.46 -6.06
CA ASP A 127 11.79 15.00 -6.10
C ASP A 127 11.36 14.58 -7.52
N ARG A 128 10.33 13.75 -7.57
CA ARG A 128 9.72 13.29 -8.82
C ARG A 128 8.58 14.23 -9.22
N THR A 129 8.55 14.60 -10.49
CA THR A 129 7.43 15.36 -11.05
C THR A 129 6.13 14.55 -10.98
N GLY A 130 5.05 15.16 -10.49
CA GLY A 130 3.71 14.56 -10.48
C GLY A 130 3.44 13.55 -9.35
N GLN A 131 4.26 13.54 -8.30
CA GLN A 131 3.99 12.73 -7.11
C GLN A 131 2.92 13.39 -6.24
N ASP A 132 1.89 12.61 -5.84
CA ASP A 132 0.90 13.08 -4.86
C ASP A 132 1.56 13.37 -3.51
N ALA A 133 1.32 14.56 -2.97
CA ALA A 133 1.83 14.96 -1.65
C ALA A 133 1.23 14.10 -0.53
N CYS A 134 -0.04 13.73 -0.66
CA CYS A 134 -0.72 12.85 0.30
C CYS A 134 -1.70 11.93 -0.42
N TYR A 135 -1.69 10.63 -0.06
CA TYR A 135 -2.67 9.63 -0.46
C TYR A 135 -3.16 8.88 0.77
N TRP A 136 -4.36 9.22 1.20
CA TRP A 136 -5.04 8.65 2.36
C TRP A 136 -6.55 8.59 2.13
N VAL A 137 -7.23 7.67 2.80
CA VAL A 137 -8.68 7.51 2.73
C VAL A 137 -9.28 7.34 4.12
N ASN A 138 -10.51 7.81 4.29
CA ASN A 138 -11.25 7.64 5.53
C ASN A 138 -12.08 6.34 5.47
N SER A 139 -11.84 5.42 6.41
CA SER A 139 -12.49 4.11 6.51
C SER A 139 -13.66 4.07 7.50
N THR A 140 -14.15 5.21 8.00
CA THR A 140 -15.19 5.28 9.02
C THR A 140 -16.47 4.57 8.60
N GLU A 141 -16.90 4.72 7.34
CA GLU A 141 -18.10 4.05 6.82
C GLU A 141 -17.94 2.53 6.77
N LEU A 142 -16.75 2.04 6.41
CA LEU A 142 -16.43 0.62 6.46
C LEU A 142 -16.55 0.09 7.90
N ALA A 143 -15.91 0.74 8.85
CA ALA A 143 -15.94 0.36 10.25
C ALA A 143 -17.37 0.38 10.84
N LYS A 144 -18.15 1.42 10.50
CA LYS A 144 -19.53 1.57 10.96
C LYS A 144 -20.44 0.45 10.48
N ASP A 145 -20.37 0.10 9.20
CA ASP A 145 -21.31 -0.85 8.60
C ASP A 145 -20.90 -2.32 8.83
N THR A 146 -19.57 -2.58 8.96
CA THR A 146 -19.05 -3.95 8.99
C THR A 146 -18.34 -4.34 10.29
N LEU A 147 -18.14 -3.38 11.20
CA LEU A 147 -17.31 -3.53 12.41
C LEU A 147 -15.83 -3.82 12.12
N TRP A 148 -15.40 -3.62 10.89
CA TRP A 148 -14.02 -3.82 10.49
C TRP A 148 -13.08 -2.87 11.23
N THR A 149 -11.96 -3.40 11.70
CA THR A 149 -10.85 -2.62 12.26
C THR A 149 -9.52 -3.18 11.75
N GLN A 150 -8.53 -2.29 11.61
CA GLN A 150 -7.17 -2.73 11.34
C GLN A 150 -6.62 -3.52 12.54
N THR A 151 -6.03 -4.69 12.30
CA THR A 151 -5.44 -5.54 13.35
C THR A 151 -3.93 -5.67 13.23
N ILE A 152 -3.37 -5.52 12.03
CA ILE A 152 -1.93 -5.62 11.82
C ILE A 152 -1.34 -4.21 11.73
N GLY A 153 -0.67 -3.79 12.80
CA GLY A 153 0.08 -2.54 12.84
C GLY A 153 1.28 -2.57 11.89
N LEU A 154 1.75 -1.39 11.47
CA LEU A 154 2.83 -1.27 10.49
C LEU A 154 4.11 -1.99 10.95
N ALA A 155 4.53 -1.83 12.21
CA ALA A 155 5.72 -2.49 12.74
C ALA A 155 5.66 -4.01 12.59
N ASN A 156 4.58 -4.64 13.09
CA ASN A 156 4.40 -6.10 12.99
C ASN A 156 4.35 -6.59 11.53
N GLY A 157 3.73 -5.81 10.65
CA GLY A 157 3.68 -6.11 9.22
C GLY A 157 5.06 -6.02 8.57
N LEU A 158 5.88 -5.02 8.93
CA LEU A 158 7.25 -4.87 8.45
C LEU A 158 8.15 -6.01 8.93
N ASP A 159 8.03 -6.45 10.19
CA ASP A 159 8.74 -7.62 10.71
C ASP A 159 8.43 -8.88 9.89
N GLY A 160 7.18 -9.04 9.49
CA GLY A 160 6.77 -10.13 8.59
C GLY A 160 7.42 -10.02 7.20
N MET A 161 7.52 -8.81 6.66
CA MET A 161 8.18 -8.54 5.39
C MET A 161 9.69 -8.81 5.43
N VAL A 162 10.36 -8.41 6.52
CA VAL A 162 11.80 -8.65 6.72
C VAL A 162 12.07 -10.15 6.83
N ARG A 163 11.27 -10.88 7.62
CA ARG A 163 11.38 -12.35 7.70
C ARG A 163 11.21 -13.01 6.34
N TRP A 164 10.17 -12.63 5.60
CA TRP A 164 9.96 -13.16 4.27
C TRP A 164 11.17 -12.98 3.35
N VAL A 165 11.79 -11.78 3.31
CA VAL A 165 12.98 -11.58 2.48
C VAL A 165 14.19 -12.40 2.97
N LYS A 166 14.33 -12.58 4.30
CA LYS A 166 15.40 -13.41 4.88
C LYS A 166 15.21 -14.92 4.62
N ASP A 167 13.96 -15.38 4.63
CA ASP A 167 13.61 -16.78 4.39
C ASP A 167 13.75 -17.20 2.90
N TYR A 168 13.76 -16.20 1.99
CA TYR A 168 13.91 -16.39 0.54
C TYR A 168 15.10 -15.59 0.01
N PRO A 169 16.35 -16.03 0.28
CA PRO A 169 17.57 -15.28 -0.03
C PRO A 169 17.77 -15.01 -1.54
N GLU A 170 17.13 -15.78 -2.41
CA GLU A 170 17.10 -15.52 -3.85
C GLU A 170 16.54 -14.14 -4.20
N LEU A 171 15.63 -13.59 -3.36
CA LEU A 171 15.06 -12.25 -3.54
C LEU A 171 16.10 -11.14 -3.47
N LEU A 172 17.21 -11.36 -2.73
CA LEU A 172 18.31 -10.39 -2.59
C LEU A 172 19.08 -10.15 -3.89
N THR A 173 19.01 -11.10 -4.82
CA THR A 173 19.69 -11.04 -6.13
C THR A 173 18.78 -10.61 -7.26
N MET A 174 17.47 -10.54 -7.02
CA MET A 174 16.48 -10.16 -8.04
C MET A 174 16.49 -8.66 -8.30
N ASP A 175 16.12 -8.28 -9.53
CA ASP A 175 15.99 -6.86 -9.89
C ASP A 175 14.82 -6.21 -9.19
N THR A 176 15.08 -5.05 -8.57
CA THR A 176 14.08 -4.20 -7.92
C THR A 176 13.71 -2.96 -8.76
N ALA A 177 14.15 -2.89 -10.01
CA ALA A 177 13.77 -1.81 -10.92
C ALA A 177 12.34 -2.00 -11.42
N TYR A 178 11.61 -0.90 -11.53
CA TYR A 178 10.32 -0.90 -12.21
C TYR A 178 10.56 -0.70 -13.72
N VAL A 179 10.25 -1.73 -14.50
CA VAL A 179 10.29 -1.65 -15.96
C VAL A 179 8.87 -1.40 -16.47
N HIS A 180 8.63 -0.21 -17.02
CA HIS A 180 7.41 0.07 -17.78
C HIS A 180 7.50 -0.71 -19.10
N ARG A 181 6.77 -1.81 -19.21
CA ARG A 181 6.54 -2.45 -20.53
C ARG A 181 5.33 -1.75 -21.14
N LEU A 182 5.59 -0.96 -22.18
CA LEU A 182 4.56 -0.43 -23.05
C LEU A 182 3.97 -1.54 -23.89
#